data_4abd1e7119fd87bb985e98a7e5a4b041
#
_entry.id   4abd1e7119fd87bb985e98a7e5a4b041
#
_cell.length_a   1.000
_cell.length_b   1.000
_cell.length_c   1.000
_cell.angle_alpha   90.00
_cell.angle_beta   90.00
_cell.angle_gamma   90.00
#
_symmetry.space_group_name_H-M   'P 1'
#
loop_
_entity.id
_entity.type
_entity.pdbx_description
1 polymer ?
#
loop_
_entity_poly.entity_id
_entity_poly.type
_entity_poly.pdbx_seq_one_letter_code
_entity_poly.pdbx_strand_id
1 'polypeptide(L)'
;MRVAKIDGDRVVPLRSERALARVLEEGLNASDDPRVYGTIAHATIESSGGRYFLVGRGRLAGGGCLRPSVELTPGPDAIVEPAAAGWRFIRVEGCASEDCGDCLTTRDGEGHVIDCACIPAGHCQKVVVYIPIPIYP
;
A
#
# COMPACT_ATOMS: atom_id res chain seq x y z
N MET A 1 -11.65 8.59 -0.44
CA MET A 1 -10.64 9.25 -1.34
C MET A 1 -10.61 8.51 -2.67
N ARG A 2 -10.84 9.23 -3.74
CA ARG A 2 -10.82 8.65 -5.09
C ARG A 2 -9.39 8.55 -5.60
N VAL A 3 -8.97 7.35 -5.97
CA VAL A 3 -7.56 7.08 -6.31
C VAL A 3 -7.34 7.03 -7.82
N ALA A 4 -8.19 6.30 -8.53
CA ALA A 4 -8.04 6.10 -9.96
C ALA A 4 -9.38 5.79 -10.62
N LYS A 5 -9.40 5.90 -11.95
CA LYS A 5 -10.52 5.46 -12.77
C LYS A 5 -10.08 4.26 -13.61
N ILE A 6 -10.92 3.25 -13.66
CA ILE A 6 -10.69 2.07 -14.50
C ILE A 6 -11.38 2.30 -15.84
N ASP A 7 -10.61 2.30 -16.92
CA ASP A 7 -11.10 2.49 -18.28
C ASP A 7 -10.72 1.27 -19.13
N GLY A 8 -11.63 0.29 -19.18
CA GLY A 8 -11.36 -1.00 -19.77
C GLY A 8 -10.29 -1.75 -18.99
N ASP A 9 -9.15 -2.01 -19.61
CA ASP A 9 -7.97 -2.61 -18.99
C ASP A 9 -6.94 -1.57 -18.53
N ARG A 10 -7.25 -0.27 -18.70
CA ARG A 10 -6.36 0.83 -18.32
C ARG A 10 -6.74 1.38 -16.96
N VAL A 11 -5.73 1.69 -16.18
CA VAL A 11 -5.87 2.39 -14.91
C VAL A 11 -5.41 3.83 -15.09
N VAL A 12 -6.31 4.78 -14.88
CA VAL A 12 -6.00 6.21 -15.00
C VAL A 12 -5.95 6.81 -13.60
N PRO A 13 -4.77 7.14 -13.07
CA PRO A 13 -4.66 7.76 -11.76
C PRO A 13 -5.38 9.11 -11.72
N LEU A 14 -6.11 9.37 -10.66
CA LEU A 14 -6.77 10.66 -10.41
C LEU A 14 -5.92 11.57 -9.53
N ARG A 15 -4.82 11.06 -9.02
CA ARG A 15 -3.87 11.80 -8.19
C ARG A 15 -2.45 11.47 -8.65
N SER A 16 -1.52 12.39 -8.42
CA SER A 16 -0.12 12.13 -8.75
C SER A 16 0.46 11.01 -7.88
N GLU A 17 1.47 10.34 -8.39
CA GLU A 17 2.20 9.33 -7.63
C GLU A 17 2.71 9.90 -6.29
N ARG A 18 3.21 11.12 -6.32
CA ARG A 18 3.70 11.80 -5.12
C ARG A 18 2.58 12.05 -4.09
N ALA A 19 1.40 12.44 -4.54
CA ALA A 19 0.26 12.65 -3.65
C ALA A 19 -0.19 11.33 -3.02
N LEU A 20 -0.23 10.25 -3.80
CA LEU A 20 -0.57 8.93 -3.29
C LEU A 20 0.47 8.41 -2.29
N ALA A 21 1.75 8.62 -2.58
CA ALA A 21 2.83 8.25 -1.66
C ALA A 21 2.70 8.99 -0.32
N ARG A 22 2.38 10.28 -0.36
CA ARG A 22 2.19 11.08 0.85
C ARG A 22 1.01 10.58 1.68
N VAL A 23 -0.09 10.23 1.05
CA VAL A 23 -1.27 9.71 1.76
C VAL A 23 -0.93 8.41 2.49
N LEU A 24 -0.22 7.49 1.84
CA LEU A 24 0.23 6.25 2.47
C LEU A 24 1.17 6.53 3.64
N GLU A 25 2.15 7.41 3.43
CA GLU A 25 3.13 7.76 4.47
C GLU A 25 2.46 8.35 5.70
N GLU A 26 1.59 9.33 5.51
CA GLU A 26 0.87 9.97 6.62
C GLU A 26 -0.01 8.97 7.37
N GLY A 27 -0.70 8.09 6.65
CA GLY A 27 -1.54 7.06 7.26
C GLY A 27 -0.73 6.07 8.08
N LEU A 28 0.38 5.57 7.55
CA LEU A 28 1.24 4.62 8.24
C LEU A 28 1.87 5.25 9.49
N ASN A 29 2.33 6.49 9.39
CA ASN A 29 2.93 7.19 10.53
C ASN A 29 1.90 7.63 11.59
N ALA A 30 0.62 7.65 11.22
CA ALA A 30 -0.47 7.90 12.16
C ALA A 30 -1.04 6.62 12.78
N SER A 31 -0.57 5.44 12.35
CA SER A 31 -0.97 4.15 12.93
C SER A 31 -0.33 3.94 14.29
N ASP A 32 -0.86 2.98 15.05
CA ASP A 32 -0.31 2.62 16.36
C ASP A 32 0.82 1.58 16.26
N ASP A 33 1.29 1.27 15.05
CA ASP A 33 2.31 0.24 14.85
C ASP A 33 3.62 0.85 14.37
N PRO A 34 4.63 1.00 15.26
CA PRO A 34 5.91 1.60 14.89
C PRO A 34 6.72 0.78 13.88
N ARG A 35 6.36 -0.48 13.62
CA ARG A 35 7.05 -1.32 12.62
C ARG A 35 6.88 -0.80 11.21
N VAL A 36 5.92 0.12 10.96
CA VAL A 36 5.65 0.66 9.63
C VAL A 36 5.92 2.16 9.52
N TYR A 37 6.52 2.76 10.53
CA TYR A 37 6.87 4.18 10.47
C TYR A 37 8.06 4.40 9.54
N GLY A 38 7.91 5.35 8.65
CA GLY A 38 8.96 5.66 7.68
C GLY A 38 8.52 6.65 6.61
N THR A 39 9.15 6.54 5.45
CA THR A 39 8.88 7.39 4.29
C THR A 39 8.48 6.54 3.09
N ILE A 40 7.53 7.02 2.30
CA ILE A 40 7.10 6.38 1.06
C ILE A 40 7.54 7.28 -0.10
N ALA A 41 8.47 6.78 -0.90
CA ALA A 41 9.01 7.52 -2.04
C ALA A 41 8.14 7.40 -3.29
N HIS A 42 7.54 6.24 -3.50
CA HIS A 42 6.75 5.93 -4.68
C HIS A 42 5.45 5.22 -4.29
N ALA A 43 4.38 5.48 -5.03
CA ALA A 43 3.12 4.76 -4.89
C ALA A 43 2.50 4.57 -6.27
N THR A 44 2.21 3.33 -6.62
CA THR A 44 1.66 2.96 -7.91
C THR A 44 0.41 2.10 -7.72
N ILE A 45 -0.41 2.01 -8.77
CA ILE A 45 -1.58 1.16 -8.77
C ILE A 45 -1.25 -0.09 -9.56
N GLU A 46 -1.39 -1.24 -8.91
CA GLU A 46 -1.11 -2.55 -9.50
C GLU A 46 -2.37 -3.40 -9.51
N SER A 47 -2.49 -4.25 -10.51
CA SER A 47 -3.58 -5.22 -10.56
C SER A 47 -3.04 -6.62 -10.30
N SER A 48 -3.82 -7.42 -9.58
CA SER A 48 -3.50 -8.81 -9.28
C SER A 48 -4.78 -9.59 -9.03
N GLY A 49 -4.96 -10.70 -9.76
CA GLY A 49 -6.14 -11.55 -9.58
C GLY A 49 -7.47 -10.85 -9.87
N GLY A 50 -7.50 -9.88 -10.78
CA GLY A 50 -8.69 -9.10 -11.10
C GLY A 50 -9.00 -8.00 -10.08
N ARG A 51 -8.13 -7.77 -9.13
CA ARG A 51 -8.25 -6.74 -8.10
C ARG A 51 -7.19 -5.67 -8.30
N TYR A 52 -7.43 -4.50 -7.74
CA TYR A 52 -6.52 -3.36 -7.81
C TYR A 52 -5.98 -3.01 -6.44
N PHE A 53 -4.71 -2.62 -6.41
CA PHE A 53 -4.01 -2.28 -5.16
C PHE A 53 -3.20 -1.00 -5.34
N LEU A 54 -3.22 -0.16 -4.32
CA LEU A 54 -2.28 0.94 -4.19
C LEU A 54 -1.07 0.41 -3.44
N VAL A 55 0.08 0.38 -4.09
CA VAL A 55 1.32 -0.18 -3.55
C VAL A 55 2.35 0.92 -3.36
N GLY A 56 2.85 1.05 -2.15
CA GLY A 56 3.91 1.98 -1.82
C GLY A 56 5.27 1.31 -1.80
N ARG A 57 6.31 2.10 -1.99
CA ARG A 57 7.70 1.67 -1.86
C ARG A 57 8.46 2.74 -1.10
N GLY A 58 9.07 2.34 -0.01
CA GLY A 58 9.76 3.27 0.87
C GLY A 58 10.74 2.62 1.81
N ARG A 59 11.06 3.35 2.87
CA ARG A 59 12.02 2.94 3.87
C ARG A 59 11.45 3.16 5.27
N LEU A 60 11.79 2.25 6.18
CA LEU A 60 11.48 2.44 7.59
C LEU A 60 12.31 3.60 8.17
N ALA A 61 11.81 4.21 9.23
CA ALA A 61 12.50 5.32 9.92
C ALA A 61 13.91 4.93 10.38
N GLY A 62 14.11 3.67 10.81
CA GLY A 62 15.41 3.13 11.20
C GLY A 62 16.26 2.58 10.06
N GLY A 63 15.83 2.71 8.81
CA GLY A 63 16.47 2.12 7.64
C GLY A 63 15.82 0.81 7.21
N GLY A 64 16.26 0.28 6.07
CA GLY A 64 15.68 -0.93 5.50
C GLY A 64 14.62 -0.64 4.45
N CYS A 65 13.64 -1.50 4.30
CA CYS A 65 12.60 -1.34 3.27
C CYS A 65 11.18 -1.43 3.85
N LEU A 66 10.24 -0.81 3.15
CA LEU A 66 8.82 -0.84 3.48
C LEU A 66 8.02 -0.88 2.18
N ARG A 67 7.14 -1.86 2.05
CA ARG A 67 6.30 -2.02 0.87
C ARG A 67 4.84 -2.28 1.27
N PRO A 68 4.10 -1.20 1.58
CA PRO A 68 2.69 -1.33 1.97
C PRO A 68 1.79 -1.48 0.75
N SER A 69 0.66 -2.14 0.95
CA SER A 69 -0.33 -2.38 -0.09
C SER A 69 -1.74 -2.20 0.48
N VAL A 70 -2.56 -1.44 -0.24
CA VAL A 70 -3.96 -1.18 0.12
C VAL A 70 -4.84 -1.67 -1.02
N GLU A 71 -5.81 -2.53 -0.73
CA GLU A 71 -6.78 -2.94 -1.72
C GLU A 71 -7.70 -1.77 -2.09
N LEU A 72 -7.99 -1.64 -3.39
CA LEU A 72 -8.89 -0.63 -3.93
C LEU A 72 -10.18 -1.32 -4.37
N THR A 73 -11.32 -0.78 -3.97
CA THR A 73 -12.63 -1.30 -4.36
C THR A 73 -13.27 -0.41 -5.41
N PRO A 74 -13.93 -0.99 -6.42
CA PRO A 74 -14.66 -0.20 -7.41
C PRO A 74 -15.88 0.47 -6.79
N GLY A 75 -16.09 1.71 -7.18
CA GLY A 75 -17.26 2.50 -6.83
C GLY A 75 -18.01 2.97 -8.07
N PRO A 76 -18.89 3.98 -7.94
CA PRO A 76 -19.58 4.58 -9.07
C PRO A 76 -18.60 5.12 -10.12
N ASP A 77 -19.02 5.09 -11.39
CA ASP A 77 -18.26 5.62 -12.52
C ASP A 77 -16.90 4.96 -12.74
N ALA A 78 -16.77 3.70 -12.34
CA ALA A 78 -15.52 2.93 -12.42
C ALA A 78 -14.35 3.56 -11.65
N ILE A 79 -14.63 4.36 -10.64
CA ILE A 79 -13.62 4.96 -9.77
C ILE A 79 -13.32 4.00 -8.63
N VAL A 80 -12.03 3.78 -8.35
CA VAL A 80 -11.59 2.91 -7.25
C VAL A 80 -11.11 3.74 -6.06
N GLU A 81 -11.41 3.21 -4.88
CA GLU A 81 -11.10 3.83 -3.59
C GLU A 81 -10.50 2.79 -2.65
N PRO A 82 -9.73 3.20 -1.64
CA PRO A 82 -9.26 2.27 -0.62
C PRO A 82 -10.44 1.52 0.04
N ALA A 83 -10.31 0.20 0.13
CA ALA A 83 -11.32 -0.63 0.75
C ALA A 83 -11.37 -0.37 2.25
N ALA A 84 -12.54 -0.01 2.77
CA ALA A 84 -12.71 0.16 4.21
C ALA A 84 -12.67 -1.20 4.93
N ALA A 85 -11.94 -1.25 6.04
CA ALA A 85 -11.81 -2.43 6.90
C ALA A 85 -12.42 -2.11 8.26
N GLY A 86 -13.73 -1.93 8.28
CA GLY A 86 -14.43 -1.42 9.45
C GLY A 86 -14.66 0.09 9.36
N TRP A 87 -15.12 0.67 10.45
CA TRP A 87 -15.50 2.07 10.46
C TRP A 87 -14.26 2.96 10.61
N ARG A 88 -13.99 3.82 9.62
CA ARG A 88 -12.89 4.79 9.57
C ARG A 88 -11.48 4.21 9.47
N PHE A 89 -11.33 2.94 9.12
CA PHE A 89 -9.99 2.36 8.96
C PHE A 89 -9.84 1.71 7.59
N ILE A 90 -8.60 1.69 7.14
CA ILE A 90 -8.15 0.99 5.94
C ILE A 90 -7.13 -0.07 6.39
N ARG A 91 -7.29 -1.29 5.90
CA ARG A 91 -6.34 -2.35 6.16
C ARG A 91 -5.18 -2.22 5.18
N VAL A 92 -3.97 -2.12 5.72
CA VAL A 92 -2.74 -2.14 4.94
C VAL A 92 -2.01 -3.42 5.25
N GLU A 93 -1.68 -4.18 4.22
CA GLU A 93 -0.79 -5.33 4.36
C GLU A 93 0.44 -5.12 3.48
N GLY A 94 1.58 -5.61 3.92
CA GLY A 94 2.80 -5.41 3.17
C GLY A 94 3.98 -6.08 3.80
N CYS A 95 5.15 -5.70 3.32
CA CYS A 95 6.43 -6.22 3.78
C CYS A 95 7.27 -5.11 4.40
N ALA A 96 7.93 -5.41 5.50
CA ALA A 96 8.82 -4.48 6.18
C ALA A 96 10.06 -5.22 6.68
N SER A 97 11.20 -4.56 6.61
CA SER A 97 12.46 -5.08 7.09
C SER A 97 13.43 -3.95 7.45
N GLU A 98 14.12 -4.11 8.56
CA GLU A 98 15.13 -3.14 9.01
C GLU A 98 16.48 -3.31 8.29
N ASP A 99 16.71 -4.46 7.68
CA ASP A 99 18.03 -4.80 7.11
C ASP A 99 18.02 -5.08 5.61
N CYS A 100 16.89 -4.93 4.94
CA CYS A 100 16.78 -5.12 3.49
C CYS A 100 16.98 -3.84 2.71
N GLY A 101 17.65 -3.94 1.56
CA GLY A 101 17.69 -2.84 0.59
C GLY A 101 16.36 -2.64 -0.11
N ASP A 102 15.67 -3.73 -0.43
CA ASP A 102 14.35 -3.71 -1.04
C ASP A 102 13.52 -4.91 -0.56
N CYS A 103 12.22 -4.73 -0.47
CA CYS A 103 11.26 -5.76 -0.12
C CYS A 103 10.50 -6.23 -1.35
N LEU A 104 10.37 -7.54 -1.52
CA LEU A 104 9.51 -8.14 -2.54
C LEU A 104 8.32 -8.80 -1.88
N THR A 105 7.17 -8.67 -2.53
CA THR A 105 5.93 -9.30 -2.06
C THR A 105 5.52 -10.40 -3.00
N THR A 106 5.06 -11.53 -2.44
CA THR A 106 4.38 -12.57 -3.18
C THR A 106 2.91 -12.54 -2.80
N ARG A 107 2.03 -12.60 -3.80
CA ARG A 107 0.59 -12.54 -3.60
C ARG A 107 -0.06 -13.85 -4.00
N ASP A 108 -1.18 -14.20 -3.34
CA ASP A 108 -2.03 -15.32 -3.73
C ASP A 108 -2.93 -14.97 -4.92
N GLY A 109 -3.81 -15.89 -5.32
CA GLY A 109 -4.75 -15.68 -6.44
C GLY A 109 -5.79 -14.60 -6.18
N GLU A 110 -5.98 -14.18 -4.94
CA GLU A 110 -6.89 -13.10 -4.54
C GLU A 110 -6.16 -11.76 -4.36
N GLY A 111 -4.84 -11.74 -4.52
CA GLY A 111 -4.02 -10.54 -4.38
C GLY A 111 -3.55 -10.24 -2.97
N HIS A 112 -3.81 -11.11 -1.99
CA HIS A 112 -3.28 -10.94 -0.64
C HIS A 112 -1.79 -11.24 -0.58
N VAL A 113 -1.05 -10.47 0.22
CA VAL A 113 0.37 -10.71 0.45
C VAL A 113 0.52 -11.94 1.33
N ILE A 114 1.19 -12.96 0.81
CA ILE A 114 1.40 -14.23 1.52
C ILE A 114 2.85 -14.44 1.95
N ASP A 115 3.79 -13.74 1.34
CA ASP A 115 5.20 -13.88 1.66
C ASP A 115 5.96 -12.61 1.35
N CYS A 116 7.09 -12.43 2.05
CA CYS A 116 8.00 -11.31 1.92
C CYS A 116 9.42 -11.83 1.72
N ALA A 117 10.13 -11.25 0.76
CA ALA A 117 11.53 -11.58 0.49
C ALA A 117 12.37 -10.31 0.50
N CYS A 118 13.62 -10.47 0.85
CA CYS A 118 14.62 -9.41 0.93
C CYS A 118 15.56 -9.45 -0.26
N ILE A 119 15.94 -8.29 -0.78
CA ILE A 119 16.99 -8.16 -1.78
C ILE A 119 18.09 -7.25 -1.23
N PRO A 120 19.36 -7.67 -1.26
CA PRO A 120 19.89 -8.96 -1.71
C PRO A 120 19.73 -10.10 -0.71
N ALA A 121 19.61 -9.82 0.58
CA ALA A 121 19.43 -10.78 1.63
C ALA A 121 19.02 -10.08 2.92
N GLY A 122 18.48 -10.82 3.87
CA GLY A 122 18.04 -10.31 5.16
C GLY A 122 16.70 -10.90 5.57
N HIS A 123 16.13 -10.37 6.64
CA HIS A 123 14.83 -10.78 7.15
C HIS A 123 13.76 -9.76 6.77
N CYS A 124 12.75 -10.25 6.08
CA CYS A 124 11.58 -9.47 5.74
C CYS A 124 10.34 -10.13 6.34
N GLN A 125 9.48 -9.35 6.96
CA GLN A 125 8.27 -9.87 7.57
C GLN A 125 7.03 -9.23 6.96
N LYS A 126 5.97 -10.02 6.88
CA LYS A 126 4.65 -9.52 6.55
C LYS A 126 4.11 -8.73 7.74
N VAL A 127 3.56 -7.55 7.46
CA VAL A 127 2.89 -6.72 8.46
C VAL A 127 1.47 -6.41 8.00
N VAL A 128 0.56 -6.35 8.95
CA VAL A 128 -0.81 -5.90 8.73
C VAL A 128 -1.11 -4.82 9.74
N VAL A 129 -1.48 -3.64 9.26
CA VAL A 129 -1.83 -2.53 10.12
C VAL A 129 -3.12 -1.89 9.62
N TYR A 130 -3.79 -1.17 10.50
CA TYR A 130 -4.99 -0.41 10.17
C TYR A 130 -4.67 1.07 10.30
N ILE A 131 -4.90 1.81 9.23
CA ILE A 131 -4.64 3.24 9.20
C ILE A 131 -5.96 4.01 9.12
N PRO A 132 -6.01 5.25 9.64
CA PRO A 132 -7.20 6.08 9.52
C PRO A 132 -7.52 6.36 8.05
N ILE A 133 -8.81 6.41 7.73
CA ILE A 133 -9.24 6.84 6.39
C ILE A 133 -8.87 8.30 6.21
N PRO A 134 -8.10 8.64 5.15
CA PRO A 134 -7.72 10.02 4.89
C PRO A 134 -8.97 10.90 4.65
N ILE A 135 -9.02 12.06 5.30
CA ILE A 135 -10.10 13.04 5.12
C ILE A 135 -9.67 14.02 4.02
N TYR A 136 -9.26 13.51 2.87
CA TYR A 136 -8.97 14.34 1.71
C TYR A 136 -10.12 14.26 0.72
N PRO A 137 -10.60 15.39 0.24
CA PRO A 137 -11.63 15.39 -0.79
C PRO A 137 -11.15 14.79 -2.11
#